data_3c43be7e6b48251fb6beee18a7396f09
#
_entry.id   3c43be7e6b48251fb6beee18a7396f09
#
_cell.length_a   1.000
_cell.length_b   1.000
_cell.length_c   1.000
_cell.angle_alpha   90.00
_cell.angle_beta   90.00
_cell.angle_gamma   90.00
#
_symmetry.space_group_name_H-M   'P 1'
#
loop_
_entity.id
_entity.type
_entity.pdbx_description
1 polymer ?
#
loop_
_entity_poly.entity_id
_entity_poly.type
_entity_poly.pdbx_seq_one_letter_code
_entity_poly.pdbx_strand_id
1 'polypeptide(L)'
;GLCLRISSGPDNPIANYLSMMGLSYTRLFMDVDSSPAEGLNGEAYLYGLRTDSLTLDTIYLDVQQDLNGINMLSGVVNGPKPGQEAFDVTLEGNVGNNSAQLLVQYLNARKEQGVYMGVMADLRRHGIRMKVFPEHPTLVYRPFTVNKNNYIYLADNGRIHANLDLHDEQGTGLSFYTNREDTIAKQDMTVELSRINLKEFRRILPYMPDMEGWIGAEAHYIDSGPYMMVSSDLRIDEFKYEGSALGNWELGGVYLPGEAKDHHLDAYIRHDGEEIAHLGGIYLPAEEGTGSLSADIAFEHFPLNVANPFVPDRMVELDGDIDGTLSMKGDPAKPLLNGELALDSVTFFMPEMSAMFRFDNEPVQVVNSKMMFKEFDIFTKGKTP
;
A
#
# COMPACT_ATOMS: atom_id res chain seq x y z
N GLY A 1 19.89 -7.11 -37.42
CA GLY A 1 19.76 -7.65 -36.06
C GLY A 1 20.46 -6.75 -35.05
N LEU A 2 20.08 -6.82 -33.81
CA LEU A 2 20.72 -6.20 -32.68
C LEU A 2 21.31 -7.31 -31.84
N CYS A 3 22.59 -7.17 -31.45
CA CYS A 3 23.21 -8.03 -30.45
C CYS A 3 23.77 -7.13 -29.33
N LEU A 4 23.40 -7.35 -28.11
CA LEU A 4 23.86 -6.60 -26.93
C LEU A 4 24.38 -7.57 -25.91
N ARG A 5 25.68 -7.49 -25.60
CA ARG A 5 26.29 -8.29 -24.55
C ARG A 5 26.92 -7.39 -23.48
N ILE A 6 26.50 -7.56 -22.24
CA ILE A 6 27.03 -6.83 -21.09
C ILE A 6 27.54 -7.83 -20.08
N SER A 7 28.76 -7.61 -19.58
CA SER A 7 29.31 -8.34 -18.44
C SER A 7 29.99 -7.33 -17.52
N SER A 8 29.61 -7.31 -16.25
CA SER A 8 30.02 -6.31 -15.29
C SER A 8 30.30 -6.98 -13.95
N GLY A 9 31.43 -6.64 -13.33
CA GLY A 9 31.78 -7.02 -11.95
C GLY A 9 31.52 -5.89 -10.96
N PRO A 10 32.04 -5.98 -9.72
CA PRO A 10 31.78 -4.98 -8.68
C PRO A 10 32.54 -3.65 -8.87
N ASP A 11 33.61 -3.64 -9.67
CA ASP A 11 34.53 -2.49 -9.81
C ASP A 11 34.38 -1.81 -11.18
N ASN A 12 33.30 -1.05 -11.36
CA ASN A 12 33.05 -0.32 -12.60
C ASN A 12 32.08 0.87 -12.35
N PRO A 13 31.91 1.81 -13.31
CA PRO A 13 31.07 2.99 -13.12
C PRO A 13 29.60 2.70 -12.76
N ILE A 14 29.03 1.59 -13.24
CA ILE A 14 27.64 1.20 -12.94
C ILE A 14 27.57 0.74 -11.49
N ALA A 15 28.49 -0.12 -11.06
CA ALA A 15 28.56 -0.60 -9.68
C ALA A 15 28.79 0.56 -8.70
N ASN A 16 29.69 1.50 -9.07
CA ASN A 16 29.95 2.68 -8.24
C ASN A 16 28.71 3.58 -8.11
N TYR A 17 27.97 3.78 -9.19
CA TYR A 17 26.71 4.55 -9.16
C TYR A 17 25.66 3.87 -8.28
N LEU A 18 25.45 2.55 -8.41
CA LEU A 18 24.52 1.79 -7.58
C LEU A 18 24.95 1.77 -6.11
N SER A 19 26.25 1.72 -5.83
CA SER A 19 26.80 1.79 -4.47
C SER A 19 26.47 3.12 -3.78
N MET A 20 26.41 4.22 -4.51
CA MET A 20 25.96 5.52 -3.98
C MET A 20 24.47 5.51 -3.58
N MET A 21 23.70 4.58 -4.11
CA MET A 21 22.29 4.36 -3.80
C MET A 21 22.08 3.25 -2.74
N GLY A 22 23.15 2.79 -2.07
CA GLY A 22 23.07 1.70 -1.11
C GLY A 22 22.91 0.30 -1.73
N LEU A 23 23.16 0.17 -3.04
CA LEU A 23 23.03 -1.10 -3.77
C LEU A 23 24.42 -1.61 -4.19
N SER A 24 24.70 -2.88 -3.96
CA SER A 24 25.91 -3.53 -4.47
C SER A 24 25.56 -4.88 -5.08
N TYR A 25 26.39 -5.36 -6.00
CA TYR A 25 26.23 -6.68 -6.63
C TYR A 25 27.61 -7.31 -6.91
N THR A 26 27.62 -8.62 -7.10
CA THR A 26 28.85 -9.36 -7.39
C THR A 26 29.12 -9.44 -8.89
N ARG A 27 28.08 -9.70 -9.70
CA ARG A 27 28.17 -9.84 -11.15
C ARG A 27 26.84 -9.51 -11.81
N LEU A 28 26.89 -8.78 -12.91
CA LEU A 28 25.80 -8.60 -13.88
C LEU A 28 26.21 -9.22 -15.20
N PHE A 29 25.34 -10.02 -15.77
CA PHE A 29 25.45 -10.56 -17.13
C PHE A 29 24.16 -10.30 -17.89
N MET A 30 24.26 -9.94 -19.15
CA MET A 30 23.14 -9.80 -20.08
C MET A 30 23.62 -10.14 -21.48
N ASP A 31 22.84 -10.94 -22.17
CA ASP A 31 23.03 -11.29 -23.58
C ASP A 31 21.66 -11.20 -24.28
N VAL A 32 21.54 -10.33 -25.25
CA VAL A 32 20.28 -10.08 -25.96
C VAL A 32 20.54 -10.03 -27.45
N ASP A 33 19.87 -10.91 -28.17
CA ASP A 33 19.88 -10.96 -29.65
C ASP A 33 18.48 -10.71 -30.20
N SER A 34 18.39 -9.91 -31.24
CA SER A 34 17.15 -9.65 -31.96
C SER A 34 17.38 -9.61 -33.46
N SER A 35 16.66 -10.44 -34.19
CA SER A 35 16.69 -10.47 -35.64
C SER A 35 15.30 -10.72 -36.24
N PRO A 36 15.04 -10.30 -37.49
CA PRO A 36 13.78 -10.62 -38.17
C PRO A 36 13.53 -12.14 -38.36
N ALA A 37 14.60 -12.94 -38.37
CA ALA A 37 14.51 -14.38 -38.57
C ALA A 37 14.31 -15.18 -37.29
N GLU A 38 14.93 -14.73 -36.19
CA GLU A 38 14.99 -15.46 -34.92
C GLU A 38 14.16 -14.79 -33.80
N GLY A 39 13.63 -13.57 -34.07
CA GLY A 39 12.90 -12.80 -33.10
C GLY A 39 13.81 -12.18 -32.03
N LEU A 40 13.24 -11.94 -30.84
CA LEU A 40 13.91 -11.44 -29.66
C LEU A 40 14.23 -12.61 -28.73
N ASN A 41 15.52 -12.79 -28.42
CA ASN A 41 16.00 -13.77 -27.45
C ASN A 41 16.99 -13.08 -26.53
N GLY A 42 16.94 -13.40 -25.24
CA GLY A 42 17.86 -12.79 -24.29
C GLY A 42 17.81 -13.40 -22.93
N GLU A 43 18.95 -13.34 -22.27
CA GLU A 43 19.09 -13.74 -20.88
C GLU A 43 19.82 -12.67 -20.07
N ALA A 44 19.43 -12.50 -18.83
CA ALA A 44 20.09 -11.62 -17.87
C ALA A 44 20.18 -12.26 -16.51
N TYR A 45 21.32 -12.08 -15.84
CA TYR A 45 21.58 -12.59 -14.51
C TYR A 45 22.25 -11.51 -13.66
N LEU A 46 21.71 -11.29 -12.47
CA LEU A 46 22.33 -10.44 -11.45
C LEU A 46 22.63 -11.29 -10.23
N TYR A 47 23.89 -11.38 -9.86
CA TYR A 47 24.38 -12.20 -8.76
C TYR A 47 24.77 -11.33 -7.56
N GLY A 48 24.39 -11.80 -6.37
CA GLY A 48 24.85 -11.25 -5.10
C GLY A 48 24.42 -9.80 -4.90
N LEU A 49 23.16 -9.48 -5.24
CA LEU A 49 22.59 -8.16 -4.96
C LEU A 49 22.48 -7.98 -3.45
N ARG A 50 22.97 -6.84 -2.95
CA ARG A 50 22.90 -6.46 -1.53
C ARG A 50 22.36 -5.05 -1.39
N THR A 51 21.47 -4.89 -0.43
CA THR A 51 20.99 -3.61 0.09
C THR A 51 21.30 -3.56 1.58
N ASP A 52 20.95 -2.49 2.27
CA ASP A 52 21.15 -2.38 3.73
C ASP A 52 20.41 -3.48 4.52
N SER A 53 19.29 -3.96 4.02
CA SER A 53 18.40 -4.93 4.70
C SER A 53 18.30 -6.29 4.03
N LEU A 54 18.73 -6.43 2.77
CA LEU A 54 18.43 -7.59 1.94
C LEU A 54 19.65 -8.05 1.14
N THR A 55 19.85 -9.36 1.08
CA THR A 55 20.83 -9.98 0.17
C THR A 55 20.15 -11.04 -0.68
N LEU A 56 20.24 -10.92 -2.01
CA LEU A 56 19.71 -11.88 -2.98
C LEU A 56 20.87 -12.56 -3.72
N ASP A 57 20.82 -13.88 -3.85
CA ASP A 57 21.91 -14.63 -4.49
C ASP A 57 21.86 -14.50 -6.00
N THR A 58 20.71 -14.75 -6.60
CA THR A 58 20.54 -14.72 -8.05
C THR A 58 19.19 -14.16 -8.43
N ILE A 59 19.20 -13.15 -9.29
CA ILE A 59 18.03 -12.69 -10.02
C ILE A 59 18.28 -13.03 -11.48
N TYR A 60 17.30 -13.62 -12.15
CA TYR A 60 17.43 -14.01 -13.55
C TYR A 60 16.22 -13.59 -14.37
N LEU A 61 16.47 -13.39 -15.67
CA LEU A 61 15.46 -13.15 -16.70
C LEU A 61 15.89 -13.89 -17.96
N ASP A 62 14.98 -14.68 -18.50
CA ASP A 62 15.07 -15.30 -19.81
C ASP A 62 13.89 -14.83 -20.66
N VAL A 63 14.14 -14.44 -21.89
CA VAL A 63 13.13 -13.97 -22.85
C VAL A 63 13.34 -14.69 -24.17
N GLN A 64 12.29 -15.33 -24.66
CA GLN A 64 12.33 -16.05 -25.94
C GLN A 64 11.10 -15.70 -26.77
N GLN A 65 11.33 -15.29 -28.01
CA GLN A 65 10.26 -15.06 -28.97
C GLN A 65 10.11 -16.27 -29.87
N ASP A 66 8.88 -16.75 -30.01
CA ASP A 66 8.49 -17.78 -30.95
C ASP A 66 7.33 -17.31 -31.86
N LEU A 67 6.73 -18.23 -32.63
CA LEU A 67 5.61 -17.93 -33.52
C LEU A 67 4.33 -17.53 -32.77
N ASN A 68 4.21 -17.84 -31.50
CA ASN A 68 3.03 -17.56 -30.66
C ASN A 68 3.17 -16.24 -29.87
N GLY A 69 4.39 -15.73 -29.74
CA GLY A 69 4.65 -14.48 -29.02
C GLY A 69 5.99 -14.47 -28.29
N ILE A 70 6.05 -13.68 -27.24
CA ILE A 70 7.22 -13.55 -26.36
C ILE A 70 6.94 -14.29 -25.08
N ASN A 71 7.80 -15.25 -24.74
CA ASN A 71 7.82 -15.96 -23.48
C ASN A 71 8.87 -15.34 -22.56
N MET A 72 8.57 -15.19 -21.30
CA MET A 72 9.44 -14.66 -20.27
C MET A 72 9.47 -15.60 -19.08
N LEU A 73 10.67 -15.94 -18.62
CA LEU A 73 10.90 -16.60 -17.35
C LEU A 73 11.84 -15.74 -16.52
N SER A 74 11.38 -15.27 -15.37
CA SER A 74 12.17 -14.47 -14.46
C SER A 74 12.05 -14.97 -13.04
N GLY A 75 12.99 -14.64 -12.18
CA GLY A 75 12.84 -14.99 -10.80
C GLY A 75 14.03 -14.63 -9.92
N VAL A 76 13.88 -15.02 -8.66
CA VAL A 76 14.88 -14.87 -7.62
C VAL A 76 15.10 -16.23 -6.98
N VAL A 77 16.36 -16.67 -6.91
CA VAL A 77 16.78 -17.84 -6.13
C VAL A 77 17.63 -17.34 -4.99
N ASN A 78 17.24 -17.65 -3.77
CA ASN A 78 17.90 -17.16 -2.58
C ASN A 78 18.16 -18.30 -1.58
N GLY A 79 19.43 -18.58 -1.29
CA GLY A 79 19.85 -19.55 -0.28
C GLY A 79 19.74 -19.02 1.15
N PRO A 80 19.89 -19.90 2.16
CA PRO A 80 19.82 -19.52 3.56
C PRO A 80 21.01 -18.65 3.96
N LYS A 81 20.74 -17.59 4.75
CA LYS A 81 21.74 -16.68 5.32
C LYS A 81 21.41 -16.36 6.78
N PRO A 82 22.34 -15.85 7.57
CA PRO A 82 22.04 -15.37 8.91
C PRO A 82 20.92 -14.31 8.86
N GLY A 83 19.81 -14.58 9.55
CA GLY A 83 18.64 -13.68 9.60
C GLY A 83 17.75 -13.69 8.35
N GLN A 84 18.04 -14.54 7.36
CA GLN A 84 17.28 -14.62 6.11
C GLN A 84 17.05 -16.07 5.69
N GLU A 85 15.81 -16.50 5.61
CA GLU A 85 15.44 -17.82 5.10
C GLU A 85 15.66 -17.94 3.59
N ALA A 86 15.86 -19.17 3.12
CA ALA A 86 15.90 -19.45 1.69
C ALA A 86 14.50 -19.32 1.07
N PHE A 87 14.43 -18.83 -0.16
CA PHE A 87 13.21 -18.78 -0.95
C PHE A 87 13.51 -18.75 -2.44
N ASP A 88 12.54 -19.17 -3.23
CA ASP A 88 12.53 -19.03 -4.68
C ASP A 88 11.26 -18.29 -5.11
N VAL A 89 11.42 -17.32 -5.99
CA VAL A 89 10.31 -16.67 -6.69
C VAL A 89 10.47 -16.92 -8.18
N THR A 90 9.41 -17.33 -8.84
CA THR A 90 9.36 -17.50 -10.30
C THR A 90 8.22 -16.68 -10.87
N LEU A 91 8.49 -15.98 -11.95
CA LEU A 91 7.55 -15.23 -12.76
C LEU A 91 7.58 -15.81 -14.18
N GLU A 92 6.49 -16.43 -14.60
CA GLU A 92 6.31 -16.91 -15.97
C GLU A 92 5.38 -15.98 -16.72
N GLY A 93 5.83 -15.43 -17.82
CA GLY A 93 5.08 -14.50 -18.66
C GLY A 93 4.97 -14.97 -20.09
N ASN A 94 3.85 -14.69 -20.74
CA ASN A 94 3.69 -14.83 -22.18
C ASN A 94 2.90 -13.64 -22.72
N VAL A 95 3.35 -13.11 -23.86
CA VAL A 95 2.64 -12.03 -24.58
C VAL A 95 2.57 -12.41 -26.06
N GLY A 96 1.36 -12.61 -26.56
CA GLY A 96 1.15 -12.96 -27.95
C GLY A 96 -0.34 -13.07 -28.30
N ASN A 97 -0.68 -13.04 -29.58
CA ASN A 97 -2.06 -13.26 -30.06
C ASN A 97 -3.13 -12.41 -29.37
N ASN A 98 -2.82 -11.12 -29.10
CA ASN A 98 -3.69 -10.19 -28.35
C ASN A 98 -3.97 -10.63 -26.90
N SER A 99 -3.12 -11.46 -26.32
CA SER A 99 -3.21 -11.91 -24.93
C SER A 99 -1.88 -11.73 -24.24
N ALA A 100 -1.92 -11.44 -22.94
CA ALA A 100 -0.78 -11.46 -22.03
C ALA A 100 -1.13 -12.31 -20.83
N GLN A 101 -0.19 -13.10 -20.37
CA GLN A 101 -0.34 -13.94 -19.19
C GLN A 101 0.87 -13.76 -18.27
N LEU A 102 0.62 -13.68 -16.98
CA LEU A 102 1.65 -13.66 -15.96
C LEU A 102 1.25 -14.64 -14.85
N LEU A 103 2.16 -15.54 -14.49
CA LEU A 103 2.03 -16.47 -13.38
C LEU A 103 3.15 -16.22 -12.37
N VAL A 104 2.82 -16.15 -11.11
CA VAL A 104 3.76 -15.97 -10.00
C VAL A 104 3.76 -17.21 -9.13
N GLN A 105 4.95 -17.70 -8.80
CA GLN A 105 5.16 -18.76 -7.81
C GLN A 105 6.18 -18.30 -6.76
N TYR A 106 5.88 -18.55 -5.49
CA TYR A 106 6.81 -18.39 -4.37
C TYR A 106 6.92 -19.71 -3.62
N LEU A 107 8.15 -20.13 -3.39
CA LEU A 107 8.48 -21.34 -2.61
C LEU A 107 9.39 -20.94 -1.44
N ASN A 108 9.08 -21.43 -0.23
CA ASN A 108 9.94 -21.25 0.93
C ASN A 108 11.14 -22.22 0.94
N ALA A 109 11.95 -22.18 2.01
CA ALA A 109 13.11 -23.05 2.21
C ALA A 109 12.77 -24.55 2.16
N ARG A 110 11.55 -24.96 2.51
CA ARG A 110 11.06 -26.34 2.47
C ARG A 110 10.42 -26.70 1.14
N LYS A 111 10.47 -25.78 0.16
CA LYS A 111 9.77 -25.92 -1.13
C LYS A 111 8.24 -26.00 -1.00
N GLU A 112 7.70 -25.48 0.12
CA GLU A 112 6.27 -25.31 0.28
C GLU A 112 5.81 -24.09 -0.52
N GLN A 113 4.68 -24.24 -1.23
CA GLN A 113 4.13 -23.21 -2.10
C GLN A 113 3.39 -22.15 -1.30
N GLY A 114 4.00 -20.99 -1.16
CA GLY A 114 3.40 -19.84 -0.46
C GLY A 114 2.51 -18.98 -1.34
N VAL A 115 2.85 -18.86 -2.63
CA VAL A 115 2.04 -18.17 -3.65
C VAL A 115 2.06 -18.98 -4.93
N TYR A 116 0.91 -19.13 -5.57
CA TYR A 116 0.75 -19.64 -6.93
C TYR A 116 -0.52 -19.03 -7.54
N MET A 117 -0.38 -17.98 -8.28
CA MET A 117 -1.49 -17.25 -8.87
C MET A 117 -1.04 -16.54 -10.14
N GLY A 118 -1.92 -16.43 -11.09
CA GLY A 118 -1.66 -15.71 -12.33
C GLY A 118 -2.82 -14.84 -12.77
N VAL A 119 -2.50 -13.93 -13.69
CA VAL A 119 -3.45 -13.08 -14.38
C VAL A 119 -3.27 -13.24 -15.87
N MET A 120 -4.37 -13.42 -16.59
CA MET A 120 -4.44 -13.39 -18.04
C MET A 120 -5.18 -12.13 -18.47
N ALA A 121 -4.64 -11.41 -19.42
CA ALA A 121 -5.24 -10.21 -20.01
C ALA A 121 -5.43 -10.44 -21.51
N ASP A 122 -6.66 -10.33 -21.99
CA ASP A 122 -7.02 -10.42 -23.41
C ASP A 122 -7.39 -9.05 -23.95
N LEU A 123 -6.75 -8.62 -25.00
CA LEU A 123 -7.15 -7.43 -25.75
C LEU A 123 -8.42 -7.75 -26.56
N ARG A 124 -9.48 -7.00 -26.30
CA ARG A 124 -10.76 -7.10 -26.99
C ARG A 124 -10.98 -5.88 -27.89
N ARG A 125 -11.99 -5.93 -28.75
CA ARG A 125 -12.28 -4.83 -29.68
C ARG A 125 -12.46 -3.46 -29.03
N HIS A 126 -12.94 -3.42 -27.77
CA HIS A 126 -13.30 -2.20 -27.07
C HIS A 126 -12.77 -2.19 -25.62
N GLY A 127 -11.62 -2.76 -25.36
CA GLY A 127 -11.01 -2.77 -24.04
C GLY A 127 -10.14 -4.00 -23.74
N ILE A 128 -9.78 -4.15 -22.50
CA ILE A 128 -8.94 -5.25 -22.00
C ILE A 128 -9.75 -6.07 -20.98
N ARG A 129 -9.80 -7.37 -21.17
CA ARG A 129 -10.41 -8.31 -20.23
C ARG A 129 -9.32 -9.07 -19.49
N MET A 130 -9.30 -8.93 -18.17
CA MET A 130 -8.41 -9.67 -17.28
C MET A 130 -9.15 -10.78 -16.57
N LYS A 131 -8.44 -11.84 -16.23
CA LYS A 131 -8.93 -13.00 -15.48
C LYS A 131 -7.84 -13.54 -14.56
N VAL A 132 -8.21 -13.88 -13.33
CA VAL A 132 -7.35 -14.60 -12.38
C VAL A 132 -7.41 -16.11 -12.65
N PHE A 133 -6.27 -16.79 -12.55
CA PHE A 133 -6.13 -18.24 -12.67
C PHE A 133 -5.00 -18.76 -11.76
N PRO A 134 -4.90 -20.08 -11.48
CA PRO A 134 -5.89 -21.12 -11.74
C PRO A 134 -7.19 -20.91 -10.93
N GLU A 135 -8.16 -21.81 -11.08
CA GLU A 135 -9.41 -21.77 -10.29
C GLU A 135 -9.16 -21.94 -8.77
N HIS A 136 -8.07 -22.64 -8.43
CA HIS A 136 -7.62 -22.80 -7.05
C HIS A 136 -6.18 -22.26 -6.89
N PRO A 137 -6.00 -20.92 -6.79
CA PRO A 137 -4.70 -20.35 -6.51
C PRO A 137 -4.27 -20.62 -5.06
N THR A 138 -2.97 -20.56 -4.82
CA THR A 138 -2.41 -20.57 -3.47
C THR A 138 -1.98 -19.14 -3.10
N LEU A 139 -2.39 -18.67 -1.95
CA LEU A 139 -1.93 -17.41 -1.35
C LEU A 139 -1.61 -17.65 0.12
N VAL A 140 -0.45 -17.16 0.56
CA VAL A 140 0.01 -17.26 1.95
C VAL A 140 -0.06 -18.71 2.48
N TYR A 141 0.40 -19.67 1.67
CA TYR A 141 0.41 -21.13 1.94
C TYR A 141 -0.98 -21.75 2.11
N ARG A 142 -2.05 -21.09 1.70
CA ARG A 142 -3.42 -21.58 1.78
C ARG A 142 -4.07 -21.65 0.40
N PRO A 143 -4.88 -22.67 0.15
CA PRO A 143 -5.68 -22.73 -1.06
C PRO A 143 -6.82 -21.71 -0.99
N PHE A 144 -6.96 -20.95 -2.07
CA PHE A 144 -8.10 -20.06 -2.32
C PHE A 144 -8.95 -20.64 -3.45
N THR A 145 -10.13 -20.11 -3.60
CA THR A 145 -10.99 -20.38 -4.74
C THR A 145 -11.37 -19.07 -5.40
N VAL A 146 -11.19 -19.01 -6.71
CA VAL A 146 -11.68 -17.88 -7.51
C VAL A 146 -12.91 -18.33 -8.30
N ASN A 147 -13.92 -17.48 -8.40
CA ASN A 147 -15.14 -17.83 -9.15
C ASN A 147 -14.84 -18.12 -10.62
N LYS A 148 -15.47 -19.18 -11.20
CA LYS A 148 -15.18 -19.71 -12.54
C LYS A 148 -15.25 -18.68 -13.65
N ASN A 149 -16.21 -17.77 -13.55
CA ASN A 149 -16.45 -16.71 -14.53
C ASN A 149 -15.88 -15.37 -14.06
N ASN A 150 -14.76 -15.40 -13.32
CA ASN A 150 -14.13 -14.19 -12.88
C ASN A 150 -13.62 -13.36 -14.06
N TYR A 151 -13.70 -12.06 -13.92
CA TYR A 151 -13.07 -11.10 -14.84
C TYR A 151 -13.06 -9.69 -14.27
N ILE A 152 -12.13 -8.89 -14.79
CA ILE A 152 -12.13 -7.44 -14.72
C ILE A 152 -11.99 -6.97 -16.16
N TYR A 153 -12.95 -6.19 -16.65
CA TYR A 153 -12.96 -5.65 -18.00
C TYR A 153 -12.83 -4.12 -17.96
N LEU A 154 -11.75 -3.63 -18.52
CA LEU A 154 -11.48 -2.20 -18.68
C LEU A 154 -11.90 -1.80 -20.09
N ALA A 155 -13.01 -1.08 -20.23
CA ALA A 155 -13.50 -0.61 -21.50
C ALA A 155 -12.78 0.66 -21.97
N ASP A 156 -12.66 0.87 -23.29
CA ASP A 156 -12.02 2.04 -23.90
C ASP A 156 -12.66 3.38 -23.49
N ASN A 157 -13.91 3.36 -23.07
CA ASN A 157 -14.64 4.53 -22.56
C ASN A 157 -14.42 4.79 -21.06
N GLY A 158 -13.45 4.09 -20.43
CA GLY A 158 -13.11 4.22 -19.02
C GLY A 158 -14.02 3.44 -18.07
N ARG A 159 -15.03 2.72 -18.57
CA ARG A 159 -15.89 1.88 -17.71
C ARG A 159 -15.17 0.61 -17.29
N ILE A 160 -15.40 0.23 -16.04
CA ILE A 160 -14.91 -1.02 -15.44
C ILE A 160 -16.11 -1.94 -15.23
N HIS A 161 -16.00 -3.17 -15.68
CA HIS A 161 -16.94 -4.23 -15.34
C HIS A 161 -16.16 -5.36 -14.65
N ALA A 162 -16.54 -5.69 -13.44
CA ALA A 162 -15.86 -6.69 -12.63
C ALA A 162 -16.82 -7.75 -12.11
N ASN A 163 -16.31 -8.94 -11.96
CA ASN A 163 -16.93 -10.07 -11.28
C ASN A 163 -15.79 -10.98 -10.80
N LEU A 164 -15.09 -10.53 -9.77
CA LEU A 164 -14.01 -11.27 -9.15
C LEU A 164 -14.37 -11.54 -7.69
N ASP A 165 -14.33 -12.79 -7.32
CA ASP A 165 -14.51 -13.25 -5.96
C ASP A 165 -13.44 -14.31 -5.67
N LEU A 166 -12.52 -14.00 -4.76
CA LEU A 166 -11.35 -14.80 -4.42
C LEU A 166 -11.29 -14.96 -2.90
N HIS A 167 -11.67 -16.12 -2.39
CA HIS A 167 -11.73 -16.41 -0.96
C HIS A 167 -11.17 -17.79 -0.62
N ASP A 168 -10.65 -17.91 0.60
CA ASP A 168 -10.36 -19.22 1.21
C ASP A 168 -11.61 -19.78 1.93
N GLU A 169 -11.49 -21.01 2.46
CA GLU A 169 -12.59 -21.67 3.19
C GLU A 169 -13.00 -20.93 4.48
N GLN A 170 -12.19 -20.00 4.99
CA GLN A 170 -12.45 -19.22 6.21
C GLN A 170 -13.07 -17.86 5.90
N GLY A 171 -13.28 -17.52 4.62
CA GLY A 171 -13.81 -16.26 4.18
C GLY A 171 -12.75 -15.12 4.15
N THR A 172 -11.46 -15.47 4.17
CA THR A 172 -10.39 -14.51 3.92
C THR A 172 -10.27 -14.27 2.42
N GLY A 173 -10.30 -13.02 1.96
CA GLY A 173 -10.20 -12.81 0.53
C GLY A 173 -10.45 -11.41 0.03
N LEU A 174 -10.73 -11.35 -1.26
CA LEU A 174 -10.97 -10.14 -2.03
C LEU A 174 -12.16 -10.36 -2.97
N SER A 175 -13.13 -9.45 -2.92
CA SER A 175 -14.18 -9.34 -3.93
C SER A 175 -14.04 -8.00 -4.68
N PHE A 176 -14.25 -8.05 -5.99
CA PHE A 176 -14.38 -6.86 -6.83
C PHE A 176 -15.50 -7.08 -7.84
N TYR A 177 -16.56 -6.32 -7.71
CA TYR A 177 -17.73 -6.49 -8.56
C TYR A 177 -18.34 -5.16 -8.98
N THR A 178 -19.04 -5.18 -10.12
CA THR A 178 -19.79 -4.07 -10.66
C THR A 178 -21.27 -4.40 -10.57
N ASN A 179 -22.08 -3.53 -9.99
CA ASN A 179 -23.52 -3.66 -9.97
C ASN A 179 -24.08 -3.47 -11.41
N ARG A 180 -24.69 -4.50 -11.94
CA ARG A 180 -25.27 -4.50 -13.31
C ARG A 180 -26.73 -4.16 -13.33
N GLU A 181 -27.40 -4.17 -12.19
CA GLU A 181 -28.82 -3.88 -12.08
C GLU A 181 -29.09 -2.38 -12.10
N ASP A 182 -28.08 -1.58 -11.72
CA ASP A 182 -28.17 -0.13 -11.85
C ASP A 182 -27.96 0.29 -13.31
N THR A 183 -29.06 0.67 -13.96
CA THR A 183 -29.07 1.18 -15.34
C THR A 183 -28.91 2.70 -15.43
N ILE A 184 -28.93 3.41 -14.30
CA ILE A 184 -28.82 4.87 -14.20
C ILE A 184 -27.37 5.27 -14.04
N ALA A 185 -26.63 4.58 -13.20
CA ALA A 185 -25.21 4.85 -12.98
C ALA A 185 -24.37 4.48 -14.21
N LYS A 186 -23.43 5.34 -14.56
CA LYS A 186 -22.39 5.03 -15.56
C LYS A 186 -21.40 4.02 -15.02
N GLN A 187 -21.13 4.07 -13.73
CA GLN A 187 -20.26 3.18 -12.99
C GLN A 187 -20.83 2.95 -11.60
N ASP A 188 -20.88 1.72 -11.17
CA ASP A 188 -21.23 1.31 -9.81
C ASP A 188 -20.39 0.07 -9.48
N MET A 189 -19.41 0.23 -8.60
CA MET A 189 -18.45 -0.82 -8.29
C MET A 189 -18.09 -0.86 -6.81
N THR A 190 -17.89 -2.07 -6.32
CA THR A 190 -17.46 -2.33 -4.94
C THR A 190 -16.20 -3.18 -4.92
N VAL A 191 -15.26 -2.82 -4.06
CA VAL A 191 -14.09 -3.61 -3.69
C VAL A 191 -14.20 -3.94 -2.21
N GLU A 192 -14.05 -5.21 -1.86
CA GLU A 192 -14.11 -5.70 -0.49
C GLU A 192 -12.88 -6.53 -0.18
N LEU A 193 -12.26 -6.27 0.97
CA LEU A 193 -11.23 -7.09 1.60
C LEU A 193 -11.81 -7.71 2.87
N SER A 194 -11.78 -9.04 2.94
CA SER A 194 -12.40 -9.76 4.04
C SER A 194 -11.38 -10.53 4.84
N ARG A 195 -11.31 -10.23 6.17
CA ARG A 195 -10.55 -11.01 7.15
C ARG A 195 -9.08 -11.28 6.79
N ILE A 196 -8.38 -10.26 6.28
CA ILE A 196 -6.96 -10.36 5.94
C ILE A 196 -6.12 -10.40 7.22
N ASN A 197 -5.39 -11.48 7.47
CA ASN A 197 -4.50 -11.62 8.61
C ASN A 197 -3.12 -11.04 8.29
N LEU A 198 -2.74 -9.93 8.94
CA LEU A 198 -1.46 -9.26 8.71
C LEU A 198 -0.24 -10.12 9.02
N LYS A 199 -0.31 -10.92 10.08
CA LYS A 199 0.79 -11.79 10.51
C LYS A 199 1.19 -12.81 9.45
N GLU A 200 0.24 -13.28 8.63
CA GLU A 200 0.50 -14.28 7.62
C GLU A 200 1.32 -13.74 6.45
N PHE A 201 1.22 -12.44 6.16
CA PHE A 201 1.99 -11.83 5.07
C PHE A 201 3.50 -11.86 5.31
N ARG A 202 3.95 -11.81 6.57
CA ARG A 202 5.38 -11.93 6.90
C ARG A 202 5.98 -13.26 6.46
N ARG A 203 5.17 -14.31 6.30
CA ARG A 203 5.61 -15.62 5.82
C ARG A 203 6.04 -15.61 4.34
N ILE A 204 5.53 -14.67 3.56
CA ILE A 204 5.87 -14.49 2.14
C ILE A 204 6.62 -13.18 1.88
N LEU A 205 6.57 -12.23 2.82
CA LEU A 205 7.27 -10.96 2.79
C LEU A 205 8.11 -10.81 4.08
N PRO A 206 9.21 -11.55 4.21
CA PRO A 206 9.97 -11.64 5.48
C PRO A 206 10.61 -10.32 5.92
N TYR A 207 10.65 -9.32 5.03
CA TYR A 207 11.21 -7.98 5.31
C TYR A 207 10.16 -6.96 5.74
N MET A 208 8.92 -7.37 5.78
CA MET A 208 7.82 -6.55 6.29
C MET A 208 7.97 -6.38 7.81
N PRO A 209 7.70 -5.19 8.39
CA PRO A 209 7.65 -5.01 9.84
C PRO A 209 6.77 -6.07 10.51
N ASP A 210 7.04 -6.36 11.77
CA ASP A 210 6.20 -7.30 12.53
C ASP A 210 4.84 -6.67 12.78
N MET A 211 3.84 -7.12 12.03
CA MET A 211 2.46 -6.65 12.14
C MET A 211 1.53 -7.83 12.43
N GLU A 212 0.64 -7.65 13.40
CA GLU A 212 -0.44 -8.57 13.70
C GLU A 212 -1.78 -7.82 13.64
N GLY A 213 -2.85 -8.54 13.41
CA GLY A 213 -4.21 -8.01 13.33
C GLY A 213 -4.96 -8.51 12.11
N TRP A 214 -6.23 -8.15 12.04
CA TRP A 214 -7.13 -8.55 10.98
C TRP A 214 -7.64 -7.32 10.24
N ILE A 215 -7.45 -7.27 8.93
CA ILE A 215 -7.97 -6.18 8.08
C ILE A 215 -9.26 -6.63 7.42
N GLY A 216 -10.28 -5.77 7.51
CA GLY A 216 -11.45 -5.75 6.65
C GLY A 216 -11.59 -4.36 6.03
N ALA A 217 -11.97 -4.30 4.77
CA ALA A 217 -12.22 -3.02 4.11
C ALA A 217 -13.29 -3.17 3.03
N GLU A 218 -14.10 -2.13 2.87
CA GLU A 218 -15.04 -2.00 1.75
C GLU A 218 -14.91 -0.60 1.15
N ALA A 219 -14.89 -0.52 -0.17
CA ALA A 219 -14.95 0.74 -0.89
C ALA A 219 -15.98 0.65 -2.00
N HIS A 220 -16.91 1.60 -2.04
CA HIS A 220 -17.95 1.69 -3.02
C HIS A 220 -17.85 2.99 -3.82
N TYR A 221 -17.86 2.87 -5.14
CA TYR A 221 -17.76 3.99 -6.07
C TYR A 221 -18.96 3.99 -7.02
N ILE A 222 -19.68 5.10 -7.07
CA ILE A 222 -20.80 5.33 -8.00
C ILE A 222 -20.52 6.58 -8.81
N ASP A 223 -20.66 6.49 -10.14
CA ASP A 223 -20.69 7.62 -11.08
C ASP A 223 -21.96 7.57 -11.91
N SER A 224 -22.85 8.53 -11.72
CA SER A 224 -24.07 8.71 -12.51
C SER A 224 -23.95 9.83 -13.55
N GLY A 225 -22.73 10.34 -13.77
CA GLY A 225 -22.41 11.41 -14.71
C GLY A 225 -22.33 12.78 -14.04
N PRO A 226 -23.43 13.39 -13.60
CA PRO A 226 -23.35 14.63 -12.83
C PRO A 226 -22.92 14.41 -11.38
N TYR A 227 -23.04 13.19 -10.87
CA TYR A 227 -22.79 12.85 -9.47
C TYR A 227 -21.81 11.68 -9.36
N MET A 228 -20.75 11.88 -8.58
CA MET A 228 -19.78 10.87 -8.24
C MET A 228 -19.75 10.71 -6.72
N MET A 229 -20.00 9.53 -6.23
CA MET A 229 -19.93 9.19 -4.80
C MET A 229 -18.83 8.16 -4.56
N VAL A 230 -18.09 8.35 -3.48
CA VAL A 230 -17.18 7.33 -2.93
C VAL A 230 -17.51 7.16 -1.46
N SER A 231 -17.67 5.92 -1.02
CA SER A 231 -17.70 5.58 0.40
C SER A 231 -16.64 4.52 0.68
N SER A 232 -16.05 4.57 1.85
CA SER A 232 -15.06 3.56 2.27
C SER A 232 -15.15 3.33 3.78
N ASP A 233 -14.89 2.10 4.18
CA ASP A 233 -14.73 1.66 5.56
C ASP A 233 -13.52 0.71 5.61
N LEU A 234 -12.62 0.97 6.53
CA LEU A 234 -11.45 0.14 6.81
C LEU A 234 -11.43 -0.18 8.30
N ARG A 235 -11.29 -1.44 8.65
CA ARG A 235 -11.13 -1.93 10.02
C ARG A 235 -9.85 -2.70 10.17
N ILE A 236 -9.19 -2.49 11.29
CA ILE A 236 -8.02 -3.27 11.71
C ILE A 236 -8.28 -3.70 13.16
N ASP A 237 -8.61 -4.96 13.34
CA ASP A 237 -8.87 -5.52 14.66
C ASP A 237 -7.59 -6.10 15.26
N GLU A 238 -7.41 -5.93 16.58
CA GLU A 238 -6.25 -6.43 17.34
C GLU A 238 -4.89 -6.04 16.74
N PHE A 239 -4.79 -4.79 16.28
CA PHE A 239 -3.59 -4.31 15.62
C PHE A 239 -2.39 -4.28 16.54
N LYS A 240 -1.28 -4.86 16.08
CA LYS A 240 0.04 -4.74 16.72
C LYS A 240 1.07 -4.37 15.66
N TYR A 241 2.02 -3.54 16.03
CA TYR A 241 3.15 -3.15 15.20
C TYR A 241 4.44 -3.23 16.02
N GLU A 242 5.43 -4.00 15.53
CA GLU A 242 6.72 -4.24 16.20
C GLU A 242 6.56 -4.61 17.68
N GLY A 243 5.58 -5.48 17.98
CA GLY A 243 5.26 -5.96 19.33
C GLY A 243 4.47 -5.00 20.20
N SER A 244 4.20 -3.78 19.77
CA SER A 244 3.36 -2.81 20.49
C SER A 244 1.89 -3.03 20.12
N ALA A 245 1.03 -3.21 21.12
CA ALA A 245 -0.42 -3.32 20.91
C ALA A 245 -1.00 -1.93 20.64
N LEU A 246 -1.69 -1.80 19.52
CA LEU A 246 -2.29 -0.55 19.05
C LEU A 246 -3.83 -0.58 19.04
N GLY A 247 -4.47 -1.68 19.52
CA GLY A 247 -5.92 -1.79 19.64
C GLY A 247 -6.66 -1.98 18.33
N ASN A 248 -7.92 -1.60 18.32
CA ASN A 248 -8.81 -1.71 17.17
C ASN A 248 -8.99 -0.35 16.50
N TRP A 249 -8.92 -0.34 15.16
CA TRP A 249 -9.03 0.87 14.37
C TRP A 249 -10.16 0.76 13.35
N GLU A 250 -10.94 1.82 13.24
CA GLU A 250 -11.90 1.99 12.16
C GLU A 250 -11.64 3.35 11.50
N LEU A 251 -11.53 3.35 10.17
CA LEU A 251 -11.43 4.55 9.35
C LEU A 251 -12.54 4.49 8.31
N GLY A 252 -13.45 5.43 8.35
CA GLY A 252 -14.53 5.50 7.40
C GLY A 252 -14.66 6.87 6.79
N GLY A 253 -15.27 6.93 5.60
CA GLY A 253 -15.50 8.22 4.97
C GLY A 253 -16.42 8.16 3.76
N VAL A 254 -17.01 9.29 3.47
CA VAL A 254 -17.90 9.49 2.34
C VAL A 254 -17.51 10.77 1.60
N TYR A 255 -17.47 10.68 0.30
CA TYR A 255 -17.33 11.82 -0.61
C TYR A 255 -18.54 11.89 -1.52
N LEU A 256 -19.32 12.98 -1.42
CA LEU A 256 -20.58 13.18 -2.08
C LEU A 256 -20.58 14.51 -2.85
N PRO A 257 -21.10 14.56 -4.09
CA PRO A 257 -21.35 15.82 -4.77
C PRO A 257 -22.55 16.53 -4.15
N GLY A 258 -22.43 17.84 -3.99
CA GLY A 258 -23.51 18.73 -3.58
C GLY A 258 -24.28 19.31 -4.77
N GLU A 259 -25.32 20.10 -4.47
CA GLU A 259 -26.19 20.69 -5.50
C GLU A 259 -25.52 21.81 -6.30
N ALA A 260 -24.54 22.52 -5.71
CA ALA A 260 -23.86 23.68 -6.30
C ALA A 260 -22.52 23.36 -6.96
N LYS A 261 -22.28 22.13 -7.42
CA LYS A 261 -21.00 21.59 -7.89
C LYS A 261 -19.93 21.52 -6.81
N ASP A 262 -20.28 21.69 -5.57
CA ASP A 262 -19.44 21.42 -4.42
C ASP A 262 -19.43 19.91 -4.12
N HIS A 263 -18.42 19.46 -3.38
CA HIS A 263 -18.29 18.09 -2.96
C HIS A 263 -18.15 18.05 -1.44
N HIS A 264 -19.01 17.29 -0.80
CA HIS A 264 -19.00 17.09 0.64
C HIS A 264 -18.06 15.95 1.01
N LEU A 265 -17.24 16.19 2.02
CA LEU A 265 -16.32 15.23 2.61
C LEU A 265 -16.78 15.01 4.05
N ASP A 266 -16.88 13.75 4.45
CA ASP A 266 -17.15 13.36 5.81
C ASP A 266 -16.31 12.11 6.10
N ALA A 267 -15.45 12.14 7.11
CA ALA A 267 -14.57 11.04 7.44
C ALA A 267 -14.32 10.98 8.95
N TYR A 268 -14.14 9.78 9.47
CA TYR A 268 -13.89 9.57 10.89
C TYR A 268 -12.77 8.56 11.12
N ILE A 269 -12.17 8.67 12.29
CA ILE A 269 -11.25 7.66 12.85
C ILE A 269 -11.80 7.26 14.21
N ARG A 270 -11.96 5.94 14.42
CA ARG A 270 -12.28 5.37 15.72
C ARG A 270 -11.14 4.49 16.21
N HIS A 271 -10.92 4.54 17.49
CA HIS A 271 -9.97 3.70 18.21
C HIS A 271 -10.68 3.00 19.37
N ASP A 272 -10.61 1.67 19.41
CA ASP A 272 -11.31 0.82 20.37
C ASP A 272 -12.82 1.15 20.54
N GLY A 273 -13.46 1.56 19.42
CA GLY A 273 -14.89 1.85 19.33
C GLY A 273 -15.27 3.31 19.62
N GLU A 274 -14.35 4.14 20.10
CA GLU A 274 -14.54 5.57 20.32
C GLU A 274 -14.06 6.39 19.13
N GLU A 275 -14.82 7.39 18.72
CA GLU A 275 -14.43 8.31 17.66
C GLU A 275 -13.43 9.32 18.21
N ILE A 276 -12.20 9.25 17.71
CA ILE A 276 -11.08 10.09 18.18
C ILE A 276 -10.73 11.21 17.22
N ALA A 277 -11.21 11.11 15.98
CA ALA A 277 -11.09 12.20 15.00
C ALA A 277 -12.23 12.18 13.99
N HIS A 278 -12.70 13.39 13.65
CA HIS A 278 -13.71 13.61 12.62
C HIS A 278 -13.31 14.73 11.70
N LEU A 279 -13.49 14.51 10.39
CA LEU A 279 -13.26 15.52 9.35
C LEU A 279 -14.56 15.74 8.59
N GLY A 280 -15.08 16.97 8.64
CA GLY A 280 -16.22 17.40 7.86
C GLY A 280 -15.84 18.59 6.98
N GLY A 281 -16.24 18.58 5.69
CA GLY A 281 -15.85 19.68 4.83
C GLY A 281 -16.46 19.71 3.45
N ILE A 282 -16.09 20.75 2.70
CA ILE A 282 -16.55 20.98 1.34
C ILE A 282 -15.32 21.23 0.45
N TYR A 283 -15.27 20.54 -0.66
CA TYR A 283 -14.34 20.79 -1.75
C TYR A 283 -15.09 21.44 -2.92
N LEU A 284 -14.57 22.59 -3.38
CA LEU A 284 -15.06 23.30 -4.56
C LEU A 284 -14.08 23.07 -5.71
N PRO A 285 -14.41 22.24 -6.72
CA PRO A 285 -13.56 22.07 -7.89
C PRO A 285 -13.45 23.38 -8.67
N ALA A 286 -12.26 23.67 -9.20
CA ALA A 286 -12.05 24.80 -10.12
C ALA A 286 -12.13 24.31 -11.57
N GLU A 287 -12.46 25.23 -12.49
CA GLU A 287 -12.39 24.92 -13.94
C GLU A 287 -10.95 24.71 -14.41
N GLU A 288 -10.00 25.41 -13.77
CA GLU A 288 -8.56 25.23 -13.95
C GLU A 288 -7.86 25.19 -12.58
N GLY A 289 -6.93 24.27 -12.39
CA GLY A 289 -6.15 24.11 -11.15
C GLY A 289 -6.74 23.11 -10.15
N THR A 290 -6.37 23.25 -8.87
CA THR A 290 -6.64 22.27 -7.81
C THR A 290 -7.93 22.49 -7.03
N GLY A 291 -8.68 23.56 -7.30
CA GLY A 291 -9.90 23.89 -6.54
C GLY A 291 -9.60 24.43 -5.14
N SER A 292 -10.63 24.48 -4.28
CA SER A 292 -10.54 25.00 -2.91
C SER A 292 -11.21 24.06 -1.92
N LEU A 293 -10.51 23.76 -0.82
CA LEU A 293 -11.00 22.99 0.31
C LEU A 293 -11.39 23.90 1.47
N SER A 294 -12.50 23.62 2.13
CA SER A 294 -12.89 24.18 3.41
C SER A 294 -13.39 23.05 4.29
N ALA A 295 -12.63 22.65 5.29
CA ALA A 295 -12.94 21.52 6.16
C ALA A 295 -12.56 21.85 7.61
N ASP A 296 -13.22 21.18 8.54
CA ASP A 296 -12.87 21.20 9.95
C ASP A 296 -12.49 19.77 10.38
N ILE A 297 -11.42 19.66 11.17
CA ILE A 297 -10.97 18.42 11.80
C ILE A 297 -11.17 18.60 13.30
N ALA A 298 -12.03 17.78 13.90
CA ALA A 298 -12.19 17.68 15.35
C ALA A 298 -11.38 16.49 15.87
N PHE A 299 -10.72 16.66 17.00
CA PHE A 299 -10.05 15.61 17.77
C PHE A 299 -10.71 15.50 19.12
N GLU A 300 -11.04 14.29 19.53
CA GLU A 300 -11.64 13.94 20.82
C GLU A 300 -10.80 12.84 21.47
N HIS A 301 -10.04 13.19 22.51
CA HIS A 301 -9.13 12.28 23.23
C HIS A 301 -8.22 11.47 22.29
N PHE A 302 -7.64 12.14 21.29
CA PHE A 302 -6.74 11.46 20.33
C PHE A 302 -5.46 11.03 21.03
N PRO A 303 -5.20 9.71 21.21
CA PRO A 303 -4.10 9.21 22.02
C PRO A 303 -2.75 9.35 21.30
N LEU A 304 -1.81 10.07 21.90
CA LEU A 304 -0.47 10.27 21.29
C LEU A 304 0.42 9.04 21.35
N ASN A 305 0.21 8.15 22.29
CA ASN A 305 1.02 6.95 22.48
C ASN A 305 0.96 5.97 21.30
N VAL A 306 -0.09 6.04 20.47
CA VAL A 306 -0.23 5.23 19.26
C VAL A 306 0.86 5.53 18.22
N ALA A 307 1.50 6.69 18.30
CA ALA A 307 2.60 7.08 17.42
C ALA A 307 3.95 6.46 17.81
N ASN A 308 4.12 6.01 19.07
CA ASN A 308 5.40 5.53 19.62
C ASN A 308 6.06 4.41 18.81
N PRO A 309 5.35 3.40 18.31
CA PRO A 309 5.97 2.31 17.54
C PRO A 309 6.55 2.78 16.19
N PHE A 310 6.13 3.93 15.68
CA PHE A 310 6.58 4.50 14.42
C PHE A 310 7.74 5.50 14.58
N VAL A 311 8.11 5.81 15.83
CA VAL A 311 9.28 6.68 16.11
C VAL A 311 10.56 5.88 15.95
N PRO A 312 11.49 6.28 15.04
CA PRO A 312 12.75 5.58 14.84
C PRO A 312 13.55 5.49 16.14
N ASP A 313 14.15 4.32 16.40
CA ASP A 313 15.03 4.04 17.54
C ASP A 313 14.44 4.41 18.92
N ARG A 314 13.13 4.59 19.01
CA ARG A 314 12.44 5.07 20.20
C ARG A 314 13.08 6.33 20.80
N MET A 315 13.49 7.26 19.94
CA MET A 315 14.11 8.51 20.36
C MET A 315 13.22 9.33 21.29
N VAL A 316 11.90 9.19 21.13
CA VAL A 316 10.89 9.86 21.96
C VAL A 316 9.75 8.90 22.22
N GLU A 317 9.24 8.88 23.45
CA GLU A 317 7.99 8.23 23.82
C GLU A 317 6.97 9.30 24.19
N LEU A 318 5.82 9.27 23.54
CA LEU A 318 4.70 10.18 23.73
C LEU A 318 3.62 9.53 24.58
N ASP A 319 2.95 10.31 25.42
CA ASP A 319 1.78 9.90 26.19
C ASP A 319 0.85 11.10 26.38
N GLY A 320 -0.44 10.83 26.68
CA GLY A 320 -1.49 11.84 26.81
C GLY A 320 -2.30 11.97 25.52
N ASP A 321 -3.28 12.85 25.57
CA ASP A 321 -4.31 13.00 24.54
C ASP A 321 -4.34 14.42 23.94
N ILE A 322 -4.83 14.51 22.72
CA ILE A 322 -5.11 15.78 22.04
C ILE A 322 -6.61 15.92 21.83
N ASP A 323 -7.14 17.07 22.26
CA ASP A 323 -8.50 17.55 21.97
C ASP A 323 -8.45 18.84 21.17
N GLY A 324 -9.49 19.13 20.41
CA GLY A 324 -9.59 20.42 19.74
C GLY A 324 -10.08 20.37 18.31
N THR A 325 -10.10 21.52 17.67
CA THR A 325 -10.59 21.66 16.31
C THR A 325 -9.64 22.48 15.45
N LEU A 326 -9.32 21.99 14.27
CA LEU A 326 -8.55 22.68 13.25
C LEU A 326 -9.40 22.92 12.01
N SER A 327 -9.54 24.16 11.58
CA SER A 327 -10.07 24.50 10.28
C SER A 327 -8.98 24.43 9.21
N MET A 328 -9.31 23.83 8.09
CA MET A 328 -8.45 23.61 6.93
C MET A 328 -9.02 24.36 5.74
N LYS A 329 -8.28 25.30 5.14
CA LYS A 329 -8.78 26.13 4.02
C LYS A 329 -7.74 26.30 2.92
N GLY A 330 -8.22 26.42 1.68
CA GLY A 330 -7.42 26.77 0.51
C GLY A 330 -7.12 25.60 -0.43
N ASP A 331 -5.93 25.59 -1.01
CA ASP A 331 -5.49 24.53 -1.93
C ASP A 331 -5.41 23.17 -1.22
N PRO A 332 -6.09 22.13 -1.71
CA PRO A 332 -6.02 20.78 -1.11
C PRO A 332 -4.60 20.23 -0.98
N ALA A 333 -3.67 20.62 -1.86
CA ALA A 333 -2.29 20.18 -1.81
C ALA A 333 -1.45 20.88 -0.71
N LYS A 334 -1.88 22.07 -0.28
CA LYS A 334 -1.21 22.88 0.76
C LYS A 334 -2.23 23.69 1.56
N PRO A 335 -3.13 23.07 2.29
CA PRO A 335 -4.15 23.77 3.03
C PRO A 335 -3.54 24.56 4.20
N LEU A 336 -4.16 25.67 4.53
CA LEU A 336 -3.84 26.45 5.73
C LEU A 336 -4.67 25.94 6.90
N LEU A 337 -3.99 25.52 7.94
CA LEU A 337 -4.58 25.05 9.19
C LEU A 337 -4.65 26.20 10.19
N ASN A 338 -5.81 26.40 10.81
CA ASN A 338 -6.04 27.34 11.89
C ASN A 338 -6.94 26.71 12.94
N GLY A 339 -6.68 26.99 14.21
CA GLY A 339 -7.52 26.49 15.30
C GLY A 339 -6.78 26.37 16.61
N GLU A 340 -7.26 25.53 17.47
CA GLU A 340 -6.76 25.36 18.82
C GLU A 340 -6.72 23.87 19.18
N LEU A 341 -5.62 23.45 19.80
CA LEU A 341 -5.44 22.09 20.32
C LEU A 341 -5.18 22.17 21.82
N ALA A 342 -5.98 21.49 22.60
CA ALA A 342 -5.74 21.24 24.01
C ALA A 342 -4.87 20.00 24.16
N LEU A 343 -3.86 20.08 25.03
CA LEU A 343 -2.96 18.97 25.33
C LEU A 343 -3.34 18.44 26.72
N ASP A 344 -4.06 17.31 26.76
CA ASP A 344 -4.40 16.70 28.06
C ASP A 344 -3.31 15.74 28.53
N SER A 345 -2.69 16.11 29.64
CA SER A 345 -1.66 15.32 30.31
C SER A 345 -0.50 14.87 29.42
N VAL A 346 -0.22 15.64 28.35
CA VAL A 346 0.79 15.28 27.37
C VAL A 346 2.18 15.30 27.98
N THR A 347 2.87 14.19 27.81
CA THR A 347 4.27 14.02 28.20
C THR A 347 5.07 13.49 27.01
N PHE A 348 6.36 13.82 26.97
CA PHE A 348 7.29 13.11 26.14
C PHE A 348 8.55 12.73 26.93
N PHE A 349 8.94 11.50 26.78
CA PHE A 349 10.14 10.96 27.40
C PHE A 349 11.23 10.79 26.33
N MET A 350 12.43 11.28 26.64
CA MET A 350 13.63 11.10 25.81
C MET A 350 14.55 10.07 26.49
N PRO A 351 14.58 8.83 26.02
CA PRO A 351 15.35 7.76 26.67
C PRO A 351 16.86 8.06 26.75
N GLU A 352 17.45 8.62 25.71
CA GLU A 352 18.86 8.97 25.66
C GLU A 352 19.28 9.98 26.74
N MET A 353 18.39 10.91 27.06
CA MET A 353 18.63 11.93 28.07
C MET A 353 18.08 11.51 29.46
N SER A 354 17.36 10.39 29.54
CA SER A 354 16.58 9.99 30.74
C SER A 354 15.72 11.15 31.27
N ALA A 355 15.20 11.98 30.36
CA ALA A 355 14.46 13.17 30.68
C ALA A 355 13.00 13.02 30.28
N MET A 356 12.10 13.33 31.24
CA MET A 356 10.66 13.41 30.98
C MET A 356 10.25 14.88 30.99
N PHE A 357 9.54 15.26 29.95
CA PHE A 357 8.97 16.59 29.80
C PHE A 357 7.46 16.46 29.87
N ARG A 358 6.83 17.33 30.62
CA ARG A 358 5.38 17.47 30.69
C ARG A 358 5.01 18.81 30.11
N PHE A 359 4.07 18.79 29.20
CA PHE A 359 3.49 20.02 28.68
C PHE A 359 2.43 20.59 29.63
N ASP A 360 2.30 21.91 29.58
CA ASP A 360 1.17 22.58 30.18
C ASP A 360 -0.12 22.16 29.46
N ASN A 361 -1.24 22.14 30.19
CA ASN A 361 -2.56 21.87 29.61
C ASN A 361 -3.15 23.14 28.94
N GLU A 362 -2.37 24.22 28.80
CA GLU A 362 -2.80 25.41 28.08
C GLU A 362 -2.96 25.12 26.58
N PRO A 363 -4.01 25.68 25.96
CA PRO A 363 -4.26 25.41 24.53
C PRO A 363 -3.17 25.95 23.62
N VAL A 364 -2.77 25.14 22.67
CA VAL A 364 -1.82 25.52 21.60
C VAL A 364 -2.59 26.08 20.42
N GLN A 365 -2.33 27.33 20.08
CA GLN A 365 -2.92 27.97 18.92
C GLN A 365 -2.22 27.53 17.64
N VAL A 366 -2.98 27.13 16.63
CA VAL A 366 -2.48 26.87 15.28
C VAL A 366 -2.91 28.02 14.37
N VAL A 367 -1.95 28.74 13.80
CA VAL A 367 -2.19 29.90 12.93
C VAL A 367 -1.41 29.71 11.62
N ASN A 368 -2.10 29.63 10.49
CA ASN A 368 -1.50 29.43 9.18
C ASN A 368 -0.51 28.25 9.17
N SER A 369 -0.93 27.10 9.69
CA SER A 369 -0.14 25.86 9.80
C SER A 369 1.11 25.98 10.69
N LYS A 370 1.15 26.95 11.60
CA LYS A 370 2.21 27.12 12.60
C LYS A 370 1.66 27.02 14.00
N MET A 371 2.26 26.18 14.82
CA MET A 371 1.93 26.09 16.24
C MET A 371 2.52 27.30 16.98
N MET A 372 1.70 27.97 17.77
CA MET A 372 2.03 29.14 18.56
C MET A 372 1.90 28.80 20.05
N PHE A 373 3.02 28.68 20.71
CA PHE A 373 3.10 28.47 22.16
C PHE A 373 3.20 29.86 22.84
N LYS A 374 2.14 30.29 23.49
CA LYS A 374 2.11 31.54 24.24
C LYS A 374 1.93 31.22 25.72
N GLU A 375 2.82 31.76 26.57
CA GLU A 375 2.79 31.54 28.02
C GLU A 375 2.70 30.05 28.38
N PHE A 376 3.44 29.24 27.61
CA PHE A 376 3.36 27.78 27.65
C PHE A 376 4.56 27.22 28.43
N ASP A 377 4.29 26.55 29.54
CA ASP A 377 5.32 25.97 30.39
C ASP A 377 5.64 24.52 30.01
N ILE A 378 6.92 24.21 29.98
CA ILE A 378 7.42 22.82 29.84
C ILE A 378 8.11 22.45 31.15
N PHE A 379 7.55 21.50 31.85
CA PHE A 379 8.08 21.01 33.12
C PHE A 379 9.00 19.82 32.90
N THR A 380 10.17 19.83 33.52
CA THR A 380 11.06 18.66 33.57
C THR A 380 10.94 17.96 34.90
N LYS A 381 10.62 16.66 34.87
CA LYS A 381 10.72 15.82 36.06
C LYS A 381 12.12 15.22 36.07
N GLY A 382 13.09 15.94 36.71
CA GLY A 382 14.38 15.36 37.01
C GLY A 382 14.19 14.20 37.98
N LYS A 383 14.86 13.06 37.73
CA LYS A 383 15.10 12.10 38.81
C LYS A 383 15.88 12.83 39.87
N THR A 384 15.28 13.07 41.02
CA THR A 384 16.03 13.34 42.26
C THR A 384 16.91 12.13 42.51
N PRO A 385 18.21 12.30 42.79
CA PRO A 385 19.11 11.21 43.02
C PRO A 385 18.70 10.31 44.19
#